data_92c29cb141996483863bb4316aeedf44
#
_entry.id   92c29cb141996483863bb4316aeedf44
#
_cell.length_a   1.000
_cell.length_b   1.000
_cell.length_c   1.000
_cell.angle_alpha   90.00
_cell.angle_beta   90.00
_cell.angle_gamma   90.00
#
_symmetry.space_group_name_H-M   'P 1'
#
loop_
_entity.id
_entity.type
_entity.pdbx_description
1 polymer ?
#
loop_
_entity_poly.entity_id
_entity_poly.type
_entity_poly.pdbx_seq_one_letter_code
_entity_poly.pdbx_strand_id
1 'polypeptide(L)'
;MQFLRGFAPRLRLLRTHVVVKLDHLTAYADEHGLLLKSDVVPRHLTSSTWSRSIQRGHLITIQPGVAVVRSTARTDLQSIAAAILASGDDAVAGGATAAWLHGVSIPLLTPLHVITPSRPRNRRIIGAMLHRPTDKLDLEVEYPQGVAATSPFRTLLDTAAWTPHFTSSVLEHFLVEDRLKITEAWRNLFVHARQGRPGISVLRTTLQRWALDTAQPESVLEAKMLSLCFLAKLPPFEFQAELGPYRVDFLWREQQVIAECDGFAFHGSTREKFESDRRRDNYLQSLGFTVWRFSFRQVIHEPDIIAQQLRAAFRRKSC
;
A
#
# COMPACT_ATOMS: atom_id res chain seq x y z
N MET A 1 84.59 6.74 26.63
CA MET A 1 84.55 8.20 26.51
C MET A 1 83.89 8.59 25.21
N GLN A 2 82.91 9.45 25.27
CA GLN A 2 82.20 10.15 24.25
C GLN A 2 81.05 9.43 23.49
N PHE A 3 79.94 9.93 23.84
CA PHE A 3 78.60 9.79 23.24
C PHE A 3 78.55 10.21 21.78
N LEU A 4 77.86 9.44 20.95
CA LEU A 4 77.22 9.96 19.77
C LEU A 4 75.73 9.53 19.75
N ARG A 5 74.83 10.51 19.99
CA ARG A 5 73.40 10.41 19.81
C ARG A 5 73.08 10.42 18.31
N GLY A 6 72.57 9.33 17.80
CA GLY A 6 72.04 9.26 16.43
C GLY A 6 70.62 9.84 16.37
N PHE A 7 70.47 10.85 15.53
CA PHE A 7 69.13 11.44 15.11
C PHE A 7 68.43 10.44 14.24
N ALA A 8 67.23 9.97 14.70
CA ALA A 8 66.29 9.26 13.84
C ALA A 8 65.49 10.28 13.04
N PRO A 9 65.40 10.20 11.70
CA PRO A 9 64.49 11.08 10.93
C PRO A 9 63.07 10.67 11.16
N ARG A 10 62.20 11.60 11.63
CA ARG A 10 60.79 11.47 11.64
C ARG A 10 60.29 11.33 10.19
N LEU A 11 59.89 10.13 9.80
CA LEU A 11 59.13 9.89 8.60
C LEU A 11 57.80 10.66 8.73
N ARG A 12 57.72 11.83 8.07
CA ARG A 12 56.44 12.49 7.75
C ARG A 12 55.71 11.56 6.80
N LEU A 13 54.69 10.87 7.32
CA LEU A 13 53.66 10.25 6.50
C LEU A 13 53.07 11.34 5.60
N LEU A 14 53.54 11.37 4.35
CA LEU A 14 52.90 12.11 3.28
C LEU A 14 51.44 11.58 3.20
N ARG A 15 50.50 12.39 3.73
CA ARG A 15 49.07 12.20 3.43
C ARG A 15 48.93 12.35 1.92
N THR A 16 48.92 11.24 1.22
CA THR A 16 48.49 11.18 -0.17
C THR A 16 47.10 11.77 -0.23
N HIS A 17 46.99 12.98 -0.74
CA HIS A 17 45.75 13.60 -1.09
C HIS A 17 45.18 12.79 -2.28
N VAL A 18 44.36 11.80 -1.99
CA VAL A 18 43.54 11.17 -3.03
C VAL A 18 42.64 12.26 -3.60
N VAL A 19 43.02 12.80 -4.75
CA VAL A 19 42.15 13.63 -5.58
C VAL A 19 41.10 12.70 -6.11
N VAL A 20 39.96 12.63 -5.43
CA VAL A 20 38.82 11.88 -5.91
C VAL A 20 38.36 12.59 -7.18
N LYS A 21 38.63 12.01 -8.35
CA LYS A 21 38.07 12.49 -9.62
C LYS A 21 36.55 12.38 -9.57
N LEU A 22 35.81 13.33 -10.13
CA LEU A 22 34.34 13.32 -10.19
C LEU A 22 33.76 12.00 -10.71
N ASP A 23 34.45 11.41 -11.70
CA ASP A 23 34.08 10.14 -12.32
C ASP A 23 33.99 8.96 -11.34
N HIS A 24 34.74 9.04 -10.22
CA HIS A 24 34.68 8.01 -9.19
C HIS A 24 33.45 8.15 -8.26
N LEU A 25 32.88 9.33 -8.12
CA LEU A 25 31.71 9.53 -7.26
C LEU A 25 30.44 8.96 -7.88
N THR A 26 30.30 9.01 -9.20
CA THR A 26 29.17 8.42 -9.92
C THR A 26 29.13 6.91 -9.80
N ALA A 27 30.28 6.25 -9.63
CA ALA A 27 30.35 4.80 -9.44
C ALA A 27 29.75 4.30 -8.11
N TYR A 28 29.52 5.20 -7.15
CA TYR A 28 28.91 4.89 -5.85
C TYR A 28 27.49 5.40 -5.71
N ALA A 29 26.94 6.02 -6.76
CA ALA A 29 25.55 6.46 -6.81
C ALA A 29 24.62 5.28 -7.06
N ASP A 30 23.40 5.35 -6.50
CA ASP A 30 22.35 4.41 -6.81
C ASP A 30 21.81 4.63 -8.24
N GLU A 31 20.79 3.85 -8.62
CA GLU A 31 20.15 3.93 -9.94
C GLU A 31 19.49 5.29 -10.23
N HIS A 32 19.19 6.08 -9.19
CA HIS A 32 18.67 7.44 -9.29
C HIS A 32 19.77 8.52 -9.25
N GLY A 33 21.03 8.11 -9.22
CA GLY A 33 22.18 9.01 -9.11
C GLY A 33 22.39 9.61 -7.73
N LEU A 34 21.81 9.01 -6.69
CA LEU A 34 21.88 9.48 -5.30
C LEU A 34 23.06 8.83 -4.55
N LEU A 35 23.67 9.61 -3.68
CA LEU A 35 24.71 9.20 -2.77
C LEU A 35 24.23 9.38 -1.33
N LEU A 36 24.16 8.29 -0.56
CA LEU A 36 23.88 8.35 0.86
C LEU A 36 25.16 8.42 1.67
N LYS A 37 25.33 9.49 2.46
CA LYS A 37 26.55 9.74 3.23
C LYS A 37 26.91 8.57 4.15
N SER A 38 25.95 7.96 4.84
CA SER A 38 26.19 6.84 5.75
C SER A 38 26.79 5.62 5.05
N ASP A 39 26.53 5.44 3.77
CA ASP A 39 26.97 4.28 3.00
C ASP A 39 28.33 4.54 2.32
N VAL A 40 28.48 5.74 1.78
CA VAL A 40 29.67 6.09 1.00
C VAL A 40 30.85 6.48 1.90
N VAL A 41 30.59 7.21 3.00
CA VAL A 41 31.68 7.71 3.86
C VAL A 41 32.45 6.58 4.55
N PRO A 42 31.83 5.56 5.18
CA PRO A 42 32.63 4.52 5.86
C PRO A 42 33.36 3.60 4.90
N ARG A 43 32.94 3.50 3.63
CA ARG A 43 33.46 2.51 2.67
C ARG A 43 34.44 3.11 1.65
N HIS A 44 34.15 4.33 1.18
CA HIS A 44 34.79 4.88 -0.01
C HIS A 44 35.34 6.28 0.16
N LEU A 45 34.80 7.08 1.07
CA LEU A 45 35.19 8.47 1.31
C LEU A 45 35.45 8.75 2.79
N THR A 46 36.25 9.79 3.07
CA THR A 46 36.31 10.37 4.43
C THR A 46 35.23 11.44 4.59
N SER A 47 34.78 11.70 5.83
CA SER A 47 33.86 12.80 6.13
C SER A 47 34.39 14.14 5.66
N SER A 48 35.70 14.37 5.73
CA SER A 48 36.35 15.61 5.25
C SER A 48 36.33 15.70 3.71
N THR A 49 36.44 14.59 3.00
CA THR A 49 36.35 14.55 1.54
C THR A 49 34.93 14.82 1.11
N TRP A 50 33.93 14.22 1.76
CA TRP A 50 32.48 14.48 1.53
C TRP A 50 32.18 15.99 1.69
N SER A 51 32.56 16.59 2.82
CA SER A 51 32.31 18.01 3.08
C SER A 51 32.98 18.93 2.07
N ARG A 52 34.27 18.64 1.71
CA ARG A 52 34.98 19.40 0.66
C ARG A 52 34.33 19.28 -0.71
N SER A 53 33.79 18.09 -1.07
CA SER A 53 33.10 17.90 -2.34
C SER A 53 31.81 18.74 -2.43
N ILE A 54 31.09 18.90 -1.32
CA ILE A 54 29.95 19.79 -1.23
C ILE A 54 30.41 21.27 -1.34
N GLN A 55 31.41 21.68 -0.56
CA GLN A 55 31.91 23.05 -0.58
C GLN A 55 32.45 23.48 -1.96
N ARG A 56 33.06 22.57 -2.71
CA ARG A 56 33.53 22.78 -4.08
C ARG A 56 32.42 22.67 -5.13
N GLY A 57 31.21 22.33 -4.72
CA GLY A 57 30.06 22.17 -5.63
C GLY A 57 30.16 20.94 -6.54
N HIS A 58 31.00 19.96 -6.23
CA HIS A 58 31.04 18.67 -6.91
C HIS A 58 29.83 17.79 -6.54
N LEU A 59 29.39 17.87 -5.29
CA LEU A 59 28.18 17.26 -4.76
C LEU A 59 27.18 18.35 -4.39
N ILE A 60 25.93 18.13 -4.74
CA ILE A 60 24.81 19.00 -4.38
C ILE A 60 23.94 18.24 -3.39
N THR A 61 23.81 18.78 -2.17
CA THR A 61 22.92 18.19 -1.15
C THR A 61 21.46 18.39 -1.56
N ILE A 62 20.68 17.30 -1.59
CA ILE A 62 19.24 17.32 -1.87
C ILE A 62 18.44 17.18 -0.58
N GLN A 63 18.89 16.26 0.29
CA GLN A 63 18.30 15.99 1.59
C GLN A 63 19.41 15.88 2.65
N PRO A 64 19.09 15.96 3.94
CA PRO A 64 20.07 15.71 4.98
C PRO A 64 20.75 14.35 4.80
N GLY A 65 22.09 14.37 4.55
CA GLY A 65 22.85 13.16 4.30
C GLY A 65 22.73 12.53 2.91
N VAL A 66 21.94 13.11 2.00
CA VAL A 66 21.80 12.65 0.61
C VAL A 66 22.24 13.74 -0.37
N ALA A 67 23.09 13.37 -1.31
CA ALA A 67 23.60 14.28 -2.33
C ALA A 67 23.61 13.62 -3.70
N VAL A 68 23.68 14.46 -4.74
CA VAL A 68 23.90 14.04 -6.14
C VAL A 68 25.20 14.62 -6.67
N VAL A 69 25.76 14.00 -7.68
CA VAL A 69 26.86 14.58 -8.45
C VAL A 69 26.29 15.74 -9.28
N ARG A 70 27.03 16.85 -9.35
CA ARG A 70 26.56 18.09 -10.01
C ARG A 70 26.09 17.92 -11.45
N SER A 71 26.65 16.98 -12.18
CA SER A 71 26.30 16.71 -13.59
C SER A 71 24.96 15.97 -13.76
N THR A 72 24.35 15.49 -12.67
CA THR A 72 23.09 14.72 -12.72
C THR A 72 21.90 15.66 -12.90
N ALA A 73 21.07 15.40 -13.90
CA ALA A 73 19.80 16.13 -14.09
C ALA A 73 18.84 15.90 -12.92
N ARG A 74 18.14 16.96 -12.52
CA ARG A 74 17.14 16.88 -11.44
C ARG A 74 15.83 16.37 -11.99
N THR A 75 15.26 15.33 -11.35
CA THR A 75 13.96 14.77 -11.69
C THR A 75 13.06 14.70 -10.46
N ASP A 76 11.75 14.61 -10.68
CA ASP A 76 10.76 14.40 -9.62
C ASP A 76 11.00 13.05 -8.93
N LEU A 77 11.29 12.01 -9.72
CA LEU A 77 11.61 10.68 -9.22
C LEU A 77 12.81 10.71 -8.28
N GLN A 78 13.87 11.42 -8.66
CA GLN A 78 15.07 11.61 -7.84
C GLN A 78 14.74 12.34 -6.52
N SER A 79 13.83 13.30 -6.56
CA SER A 79 13.40 14.05 -5.38
C SER A 79 12.65 13.16 -4.38
N ILE A 80 11.78 12.26 -4.88
CA ILE A 80 11.07 11.28 -4.07
C ILE A 80 12.07 10.26 -3.49
N ALA A 81 12.91 9.66 -4.32
CA ALA A 81 13.91 8.69 -3.88
C ALA A 81 14.84 9.27 -2.80
N ALA A 82 15.30 10.53 -2.97
CA ALA A 82 16.11 11.22 -1.99
C ALA A 82 15.38 11.43 -0.65
N ALA A 83 14.09 11.76 -0.67
CA ALA A 83 13.30 11.94 0.55
C ALA A 83 13.15 10.62 1.31
N ILE A 84 12.89 9.52 0.61
CA ILE A 84 12.77 8.17 1.20
C ILE A 84 14.12 7.74 1.77
N LEU A 85 15.19 7.83 1.00
CA LEU A 85 16.54 7.45 1.40
C LEU A 85 17.01 8.22 2.64
N ALA A 86 16.71 9.52 2.72
CA ALA A 86 17.03 10.36 3.87
C ALA A 86 16.17 10.03 5.11
N SER A 87 14.99 9.44 4.92
CA SER A 87 14.05 9.11 6.01
C SER A 87 14.48 7.86 6.77
N GLY A 88 15.02 6.84 6.10
CA GLY A 88 15.47 5.60 6.74
C GLY A 88 15.37 4.39 5.81
N ASP A 89 15.88 3.24 6.27
CA ASP A 89 16.00 2.04 5.43
C ASP A 89 14.64 1.33 5.22
N ASP A 90 13.69 1.54 6.11
CA ASP A 90 12.32 1.02 6.03
C ASP A 90 11.30 2.08 5.63
N ALA A 91 11.77 3.24 5.18
CA ALA A 91 10.90 4.31 4.72
C ALA A 91 10.34 4.02 3.31
N VAL A 92 9.08 4.33 3.09
CA VAL A 92 8.39 4.11 1.82
C VAL A 92 7.55 5.33 1.44
N ALA A 93 7.33 5.55 0.16
CA ALA A 93 6.31 6.49 -0.31
C ALA A 93 4.92 6.01 0.09
N GLY A 94 4.02 6.92 0.46
CA GLY A 94 2.63 6.65 0.79
C GLY A 94 1.67 7.63 0.11
N GLY A 95 0.37 7.31 0.12
CA GLY A 95 -0.69 8.17 -0.39
C GLY A 95 -0.44 8.65 -1.83
N ALA A 96 -0.68 9.93 -2.11
CA ALA A 96 -0.54 10.49 -3.45
C ALA A 96 0.90 10.38 -4.02
N THR A 97 1.94 10.37 -3.17
CA THR A 97 3.33 10.17 -3.62
C THR A 97 3.53 8.76 -4.14
N ALA A 98 3.02 7.73 -3.43
CA ALA A 98 3.04 6.36 -3.90
C ALA A 98 2.17 6.18 -5.16
N ALA A 99 0.99 6.80 -5.20
CA ALA A 99 0.11 6.76 -6.37
C ALA A 99 0.81 7.32 -7.62
N TRP A 100 1.53 8.43 -7.49
CA TRP A 100 2.33 8.99 -8.58
C TRP A 100 3.41 8.01 -9.06
N LEU A 101 4.13 7.38 -8.14
CA LEU A 101 5.13 6.35 -8.47
C LEU A 101 4.52 5.15 -9.19
N HIS A 102 3.31 4.74 -8.82
CA HIS A 102 2.55 3.68 -9.49
C HIS A 102 2.01 4.08 -10.86
N GLY A 103 2.25 5.31 -11.32
CA GLY A 103 1.82 5.77 -12.64
C GLY A 103 0.42 6.37 -12.70
N VAL A 104 -0.22 6.62 -11.55
CA VAL A 104 -1.51 7.30 -11.51
C VAL A 104 -1.35 8.71 -12.09
N SER A 105 -2.23 9.08 -13.03
CA SER A 105 -2.21 10.38 -13.69
C SER A 105 -2.72 11.51 -12.78
N ILE A 106 -1.90 11.85 -11.78
CA ILE A 106 -2.11 12.95 -10.84
C ILE A 106 -0.85 13.82 -10.78
N PRO A 107 -0.95 15.11 -10.43
CA PRO A 107 0.23 15.94 -10.23
C PRO A 107 1.06 15.44 -9.04
N LEU A 108 2.37 15.56 -9.13
CA LEU A 108 3.22 15.33 -7.96
C LEU A 108 2.95 16.43 -6.92
N LEU A 109 2.44 16.04 -5.77
CA LEU A 109 2.11 16.95 -4.70
C LEU A 109 3.32 17.23 -3.80
N THR A 110 3.39 18.45 -3.29
CA THR A 110 4.27 18.83 -2.18
C THR A 110 3.42 19.34 -1.00
N PRO A 111 3.75 18.89 0.23
CA PRO A 111 4.86 18.01 0.59
C PRO A 111 4.66 16.56 0.13
N LEU A 112 5.77 15.87 -0.17
CA LEU A 112 5.78 14.43 -0.45
C LEU A 112 5.33 13.66 0.81
N HIS A 113 4.56 12.60 0.65
CA HIS A 113 4.13 11.75 1.76
C HIS A 113 5.06 10.54 1.90
N VAL A 114 5.75 10.44 3.03
CA VAL A 114 6.69 9.35 3.34
C VAL A 114 6.27 8.67 4.64
N ILE A 115 6.14 7.36 4.61
CA ILE A 115 5.84 6.53 5.78
C ILE A 115 7.16 6.02 6.36
N THR A 116 7.33 6.18 7.67
CA THR A 116 8.49 5.69 8.41
C THR A 116 8.01 4.75 9.53
N PRO A 117 8.00 3.41 9.30
CA PRO A 117 7.57 2.44 10.31
C PRO A 117 8.43 2.46 11.57
N SER A 118 9.73 2.67 11.41
CA SER A 118 10.69 2.83 12.49
C SER A 118 10.98 4.30 12.80
N ARG A 119 11.95 4.54 13.69
CA ARG A 119 12.41 5.91 13.97
C ARG A 119 13.12 6.46 12.74
N PRO A 120 12.69 7.61 12.20
CA PRO A 120 13.31 8.17 11.01
C PRO A 120 14.79 8.54 11.27
N ARG A 121 15.63 8.33 10.26
CA ARG A 121 17.06 8.72 10.27
C ARG A 121 17.23 10.21 10.50
N ASN A 122 16.40 11.01 9.83
CA ASN A 122 16.35 12.45 10.00
C ASN A 122 14.93 12.87 10.42
N ARG A 123 14.83 13.78 11.39
CA ARG A 123 13.54 14.28 11.89
C ARG A 123 12.86 15.24 10.93
N ARG A 124 13.61 15.87 10.04
CA ARG A 124 13.11 16.84 9.09
C ARG A 124 13.64 16.50 7.70
N ILE A 125 12.73 16.25 6.77
CA ILE A 125 12.97 15.98 5.36
C ILE A 125 12.45 17.18 4.58
N ILE A 126 13.26 17.71 3.66
CA ILE A 126 12.92 18.89 2.87
C ILE A 126 11.81 18.52 1.89
N GLY A 127 10.70 19.27 1.92
CA GLY A 127 9.58 19.07 1.01
C GLY A 127 8.80 17.77 1.22
N ALA A 128 8.95 17.11 2.38
CA ALA A 128 8.22 15.88 2.70
C ALA A 128 7.57 15.92 4.08
N MET A 129 6.45 15.25 4.21
CA MET A 129 5.72 14.98 5.45
C MET A 129 5.95 13.53 5.85
N LEU A 130 6.44 13.33 7.08
CA LEU A 130 6.69 12.00 7.63
C LEU A 130 5.47 11.50 8.39
N HIS A 131 4.97 10.33 7.99
CA HIS A 131 3.87 9.64 8.63
C HIS A 131 4.37 8.44 9.43
N ARG A 132 3.93 8.32 10.67
CA ARG A 132 4.14 7.12 11.49
C ARG A 132 2.88 6.26 11.46
N PRO A 133 2.93 5.07 10.90
CA PRO A 133 1.77 4.19 10.91
C PRO A 133 1.48 3.73 12.34
N THR A 134 0.20 3.71 12.72
CA THR A 134 -0.24 3.14 14.00
C THR A 134 -0.24 1.61 13.98
N ASP A 135 -0.24 1.01 12.79
CA ASP A 135 -0.08 -0.41 12.54
C ASP A 135 0.75 -0.67 11.29
N LYS A 136 1.22 -1.88 11.14
CA LYS A 136 2.00 -2.35 9.99
C LYS A 136 1.17 -3.21 9.02
N LEU A 137 -0.15 -3.23 9.17
CA LEU A 137 -1.02 -3.95 8.25
C LEU A 137 -0.88 -3.38 6.84
N ASP A 138 -0.69 -4.26 5.87
CA ASP A 138 -0.52 -3.96 4.44
C ASP A 138 0.58 -2.93 4.12
N LEU A 139 1.63 -2.90 4.94
CA LEU A 139 2.87 -2.19 4.62
C LEU A 139 3.81 -3.05 3.75
N GLU A 140 3.23 -3.87 2.90
CA GLU A 140 4.00 -4.54 1.85
C GLU A 140 4.64 -3.50 0.94
N VAL A 141 5.94 -3.69 0.69
CA VAL A 141 6.73 -2.74 -0.08
C VAL A 141 6.81 -3.22 -1.52
N GLU A 142 6.42 -2.34 -2.43
CA GLU A 142 6.65 -2.47 -3.86
C GLU A 142 7.68 -1.45 -4.33
N TYR A 143 8.23 -1.65 -5.52
CA TYR A 143 9.28 -0.79 -6.08
C TYR A 143 8.90 -0.22 -7.45
N PRO A 144 7.78 0.52 -7.56
CA PRO A 144 7.46 1.18 -8.82
C PRO A 144 8.55 2.18 -9.17
N GLN A 145 9.03 2.12 -10.41
CA GLN A 145 10.14 2.95 -10.91
C GLN A 145 11.43 2.86 -10.04
N GLY A 146 11.66 1.70 -9.37
CA GLY A 146 12.83 1.48 -8.51
C GLY A 146 12.74 2.13 -7.12
N VAL A 147 11.65 2.80 -6.76
CA VAL A 147 11.48 3.51 -5.49
C VAL A 147 10.52 2.78 -4.57
N ALA A 148 10.90 2.61 -3.30
CA ALA A 148 10.05 1.94 -2.31
C ALA A 148 8.73 2.70 -2.08
N ALA A 149 7.61 2.02 -2.29
CA ALA A 149 6.26 2.54 -2.14
C ALA A 149 5.33 1.51 -1.50
N THR A 150 4.20 1.97 -0.99
CA THR A 150 3.14 1.09 -0.47
C THR A 150 2.44 0.33 -1.59
N SER A 151 1.88 -0.85 -1.27
CA SER A 151 1.04 -1.67 -2.16
C SER A 151 -0.18 -0.88 -2.68
N PRO A 152 -0.84 -1.31 -3.77
CA PRO A 152 -1.99 -0.60 -4.35
C PRO A 152 -3.11 -0.29 -3.37
N PHE A 153 -3.53 -1.27 -2.56
CA PHE A 153 -4.60 -1.02 -1.59
C PHE A 153 -4.15 -0.04 -0.49
N ARG A 154 -2.93 -0.21 0.03
CA ARG A 154 -2.41 0.71 1.05
C ARG A 154 -2.24 2.12 0.50
N THR A 155 -1.75 2.26 -0.72
CA THR A 155 -1.66 3.55 -1.44
C THR A 155 -3.04 4.21 -1.55
N LEU A 156 -4.07 3.45 -1.94
CA LEU A 156 -5.45 3.93 -2.04
C LEU A 156 -6.00 4.39 -0.70
N LEU A 157 -5.79 3.62 0.37
CA LEU A 157 -6.25 3.95 1.72
C LEU A 157 -5.57 5.21 2.26
N ASP A 158 -4.26 5.32 2.10
CA ASP A 158 -3.50 6.48 2.56
C ASP A 158 -3.81 7.72 1.71
N THR A 159 -4.11 7.58 0.41
CA THR A 159 -4.63 8.66 -0.44
C THR A 159 -5.98 9.14 0.09
N ALA A 160 -6.88 8.23 0.42
CA ALA A 160 -8.18 8.58 1.00
C ALA A 160 -8.07 9.32 2.34
N ALA A 161 -7.00 9.05 3.09
CA ALA A 161 -6.72 9.72 4.37
C ALA A 161 -6.11 11.11 4.22
N TRP A 162 -5.18 11.30 3.28
CA TRP A 162 -4.34 12.51 3.23
C TRP A 162 -4.67 13.43 2.05
N THR A 163 -5.15 12.87 0.95
CA THR A 163 -5.50 13.59 -0.29
C THR A 163 -6.78 13.06 -0.91
N PRO A 164 -7.93 13.17 -0.19
CA PRO A 164 -9.18 12.47 -0.51
C PRO A 164 -9.73 12.75 -1.90
N HIS A 165 -9.45 13.91 -2.48
CA HIS A 165 -9.91 14.30 -3.82
C HIS A 165 -9.29 13.45 -4.95
N PHE A 166 -8.17 12.75 -4.72
CA PHE A 166 -7.57 11.85 -5.70
C PHE A 166 -8.00 10.38 -5.52
N THR A 167 -8.78 10.05 -4.51
CA THR A 167 -9.13 8.64 -4.19
C THR A 167 -9.79 7.93 -5.36
N SER A 168 -10.71 8.59 -6.08
CA SER A 168 -11.39 8.01 -7.24
C SER A 168 -10.42 7.71 -8.39
N SER A 169 -9.53 8.65 -8.71
CA SER A 169 -8.53 8.47 -9.77
C SER A 169 -7.54 7.35 -9.45
N VAL A 170 -7.13 7.22 -8.18
CA VAL A 170 -6.25 6.15 -7.72
C VAL A 170 -6.96 4.79 -7.79
N LEU A 171 -8.21 4.71 -7.36
CA LEU A 171 -9.03 3.49 -7.45
C LEU A 171 -9.18 3.07 -8.91
N GLU A 172 -9.62 3.98 -9.79
CA GLU A 172 -9.84 3.71 -11.20
C GLU A 172 -8.57 3.20 -11.89
N HIS A 173 -7.43 3.85 -11.65
CA HIS A 173 -6.15 3.42 -12.22
C HIS A 173 -5.80 1.99 -11.83
N PHE A 174 -5.87 1.65 -10.53
CA PHE A 174 -5.52 0.30 -10.08
C PHE A 174 -6.51 -0.78 -10.55
N LEU A 175 -7.77 -0.43 -10.76
CA LEU A 175 -8.76 -1.35 -11.34
C LEU A 175 -8.50 -1.58 -12.84
N VAL A 176 -8.21 -0.53 -13.60
CA VAL A 176 -7.91 -0.60 -15.04
C VAL A 176 -6.62 -1.39 -15.31
N GLU A 177 -5.59 -1.18 -14.48
CA GLU A 177 -4.30 -1.89 -14.59
C GLU A 177 -4.33 -3.30 -13.97
N ASP A 178 -5.50 -3.80 -13.54
CA ASP A 178 -5.69 -5.09 -12.84
C ASP A 178 -4.74 -5.29 -11.64
N ARG A 179 -4.34 -4.18 -11.01
CA ARG A 179 -3.47 -4.15 -9.83
C ARG A 179 -4.25 -4.28 -8.52
N LEU A 180 -5.56 -4.08 -8.56
CA LEU A 180 -6.48 -4.20 -7.44
C LEU A 180 -7.86 -4.62 -7.99
N LYS A 181 -8.48 -5.63 -7.41
CA LYS A 181 -9.87 -6.00 -7.72
C LYS A 181 -10.82 -5.27 -6.79
N ILE A 182 -11.99 -4.90 -7.28
CA ILE A 182 -13.00 -4.20 -6.47
C ILE A 182 -13.41 -5.02 -5.23
N THR A 183 -13.55 -6.33 -5.38
CA THR A 183 -13.87 -7.27 -4.30
C THR A 183 -12.76 -7.33 -3.26
N GLU A 184 -11.50 -7.28 -3.69
CA GLU A 184 -10.34 -7.20 -2.82
C GLU A 184 -10.28 -5.86 -2.08
N ALA A 185 -10.55 -4.74 -2.75
CA ALA A 185 -10.62 -3.43 -2.13
C ALA A 185 -11.67 -3.39 -1.01
N TRP A 186 -12.83 -4.01 -1.21
CA TRP A 186 -13.87 -4.14 -0.18
C TRP A 186 -13.43 -5.03 0.98
N ARG A 187 -12.87 -6.21 0.69
CA ARG A 187 -12.35 -7.13 1.73
C ARG A 187 -11.29 -6.45 2.60
N ASN A 188 -10.33 -5.79 1.97
CA ASN A 188 -9.27 -5.09 2.68
C ASN A 188 -9.82 -3.89 3.45
N LEU A 189 -10.79 -3.15 2.90
CA LEU A 189 -11.48 -2.09 3.64
C LEU A 189 -12.10 -2.63 4.94
N PHE A 190 -12.73 -3.81 4.90
CA PHE A 190 -13.31 -4.44 6.08
C PHE A 190 -12.25 -4.78 7.13
N VAL A 191 -11.12 -5.39 6.73
CA VAL A 191 -9.99 -5.73 7.63
C VAL A 191 -9.41 -4.48 8.28
N HIS A 192 -9.33 -3.38 7.52
CA HIS A 192 -8.76 -2.11 7.99
C HIS A 192 -9.75 -1.21 8.73
N ALA A 193 -11.05 -1.51 8.65
CA ALA A 193 -12.10 -0.68 9.24
C ALA A 193 -12.14 -0.82 10.75
N ARG A 194 -11.43 0.05 11.44
CA ARG A 194 -11.47 0.20 12.89
C ARG A 194 -11.75 1.64 13.28
N GLN A 195 -12.23 1.81 14.48
CA GLN A 195 -12.57 3.13 15.00
C GLN A 195 -11.37 4.08 14.92
N GLY A 196 -11.59 5.26 14.35
CA GLY A 196 -10.59 6.31 14.26
C GLY A 196 -9.55 6.15 13.18
N ARG A 197 -9.58 5.10 12.31
CA ARG A 197 -8.64 4.99 11.20
C ARG A 197 -8.97 6.01 10.11
N PRO A 198 -8.04 6.94 9.77
CA PRO A 198 -8.26 7.91 8.71
C PRO A 198 -8.48 7.24 7.34
N GLY A 199 -9.25 7.90 6.47
CA GLY A 199 -9.47 7.46 5.09
C GLY A 199 -10.58 6.42 4.90
N ILE A 200 -10.96 5.64 5.91
CA ILE A 200 -11.95 4.56 5.80
C ILE A 200 -13.31 5.06 5.29
N SER A 201 -13.82 6.18 5.80
CA SER A 201 -15.11 6.73 5.35
C SER A 201 -15.06 7.21 3.91
N VAL A 202 -13.99 7.89 3.52
CA VAL A 202 -13.78 8.38 2.16
C VAL A 202 -13.66 7.20 1.19
N LEU A 203 -12.80 6.23 1.50
CA LEU A 203 -12.61 5.06 0.66
C LEU A 203 -13.90 4.27 0.48
N ARG A 204 -14.66 4.05 1.57
CA ARG A 204 -15.97 3.40 1.49
C ARG A 204 -16.94 4.13 0.56
N THR A 205 -17.06 5.46 0.70
CA THR A 205 -17.93 6.27 -0.16
C THR A 205 -17.49 6.18 -1.63
N THR A 206 -16.18 6.19 -1.88
CA THR A 206 -15.61 6.05 -3.23
C THR A 206 -15.95 4.68 -3.83
N LEU A 207 -15.75 3.60 -3.08
CA LEU A 207 -16.10 2.24 -3.53
C LEU A 207 -17.62 2.08 -3.76
N GLN A 208 -18.45 2.67 -2.91
CA GLN A 208 -19.91 2.66 -3.09
C GLN A 208 -20.33 3.40 -4.37
N ARG A 209 -19.75 4.59 -4.63
CA ARG A 209 -20.03 5.36 -5.85
C ARG A 209 -19.58 4.59 -7.07
N TRP A 210 -18.38 4.07 -7.08
CA TRP A 210 -17.86 3.26 -8.19
C TRP A 210 -18.78 2.07 -8.50
N ALA A 211 -19.25 1.36 -7.46
CA ALA A 211 -20.18 0.24 -7.63
C ALA A 211 -21.53 0.64 -8.23
N LEU A 212 -21.98 1.89 -8.03
CA LEU A 212 -23.21 2.41 -8.64
C LEU A 212 -23.03 2.81 -10.11
N ASP A 213 -21.85 3.34 -10.45
CA ASP A 213 -21.56 3.87 -11.78
C ASP A 213 -21.14 2.76 -12.78
N THR A 214 -20.68 1.60 -12.27
CA THR A 214 -20.18 0.50 -13.11
C THR A 214 -21.30 -0.53 -13.32
N ALA A 215 -21.72 -0.71 -14.56
CA ALA A 215 -22.84 -1.58 -14.96
C ALA A 215 -22.51 -3.09 -14.99
N GLN A 216 -21.75 -3.62 -14.03
CA GLN A 216 -21.57 -5.07 -13.86
C GLN A 216 -22.44 -5.57 -12.70
N PRO A 217 -23.56 -6.30 -12.96
CA PRO A 217 -24.58 -6.59 -11.94
C PRO A 217 -24.06 -7.39 -10.74
N GLU A 218 -23.20 -8.37 -10.96
CA GLU A 218 -22.71 -9.27 -9.88
C GLU A 218 -21.75 -8.57 -8.94
N SER A 219 -20.73 -7.88 -9.47
CA SER A 219 -19.74 -7.16 -8.65
C SER A 219 -20.36 -5.99 -7.87
N VAL A 220 -21.38 -5.33 -8.43
CA VAL A 220 -22.13 -4.27 -7.74
C VAL A 220 -22.93 -4.84 -6.57
N LEU A 221 -23.55 -5.99 -6.77
CA LEU A 221 -24.36 -6.64 -5.75
C LEU A 221 -23.51 -7.11 -4.57
N GLU A 222 -22.37 -7.76 -4.85
CA GLU A 222 -21.39 -8.16 -3.84
C GLU A 222 -20.84 -6.94 -3.08
N ALA A 223 -20.48 -5.85 -3.77
CA ALA A 223 -19.99 -4.63 -3.15
C ALA A 223 -21.05 -3.98 -2.23
N LYS A 224 -22.32 -4.01 -2.61
CA LYS A 224 -23.41 -3.52 -1.75
C LYS A 224 -23.61 -4.41 -0.53
N MET A 225 -23.54 -5.72 -0.69
CA MET A 225 -23.66 -6.67 0.41
C MET A 225 -22.47 -6.53 1.38
N LEU A 226 -21.24 -6.35 0.90
CA LEU A 226 -20.07 -6.02 1.71
C LEU A 226 -20.29 -4.74 2.53
N SER A 227 -20.80 -3.69 1.88
CA SER A 227 -21.14 -2.43 2.55
C SER A 227 -22.22 -2.62 3.64
N LEU A 228 -23.23 -3.43 3.36
CA LEU A 228 -24.29 -3.78 4.32
C LEU A 228 -23.68 -4.50 5.54
N CYS A 229 -22.89 -5.54 5.34
CA CYS A 229 -22.22 -6.29 6.41
C CYS A 229 -21.40 -5.36 7.33
N PHE A 230 -20.68 -4.43 6.72
CA PHE A 230 -19.88 -3.44 7.43
C PHE A 230 -20.75 -2.47 8.26
N LEU A 231 -21.77 -1.84 7.62
CA LEU A 231 -22.64 -0.86 8.27
C LEU A 231 -23.45 -1.48 9.40
N ALA A 232 -23.92 -2.70 9.18
CA ALA A 232 -24.65 -3.46 10.17
C ALA A 232 -23.77 -4.06 11.27
N LYS A 233 -22.44 -3.87 11.22
CA LYS A 233 -21.48 -4.44 12.18
C LYS A 233 -21.69 -5.95 12.39
N LEU A 234 -21.86 -6.69 11.28
CA LEU A 234 -21.96 -8.15 11.33
C LEU A 234 -20.60 -8.76 11.75
N PRO A 235 -20.58 -10.00 12.28
CA PRO A 235 -19.35 -10.69 12.61
C PRO A 235 -18.38 -10.77 11.43
N PRO A 236 -17.07 -10.96 11.64
CA PRO A 236 -16.11 -11.24 10.59
C PRO A 236 -16.54 -12.45 9.75
N PHE A 237 -16.30 -12.39 8.43
CA PHE A 237 -16.64 -13.42 7.47
C PHE A 237 -15.52 -13.65 6.47
N GLU A 238 -15.53 -14.80 5.83
CA GLU A 238 -14.71 -15.11 4.67
C GLU A 238 -15.49 -14.71 3.42
N PHE A 239 -14.87 -13.90 2.55
CA PHE A 239 -15.46 -13.48 1.28
C PHE A 239 -14.99 -14.36 0.15
N GLN A 240 -15.91 -14.81 -0.72
CA GLN A 240 -15.65 -15.75 -1.82
C GLN A 240 -14.87 -17.00 -1.35
N ALA A 241 -15.33 -17.59 -0.25
CA ALA A 241 -14.69 -18.72 0.39
C ALA A 241 -14.90 -20.04 -0.38
N GLU A 242 -13.88 -20.88 -0.37
CA GLU A 242 -13.99 -22.23 -0.94
C GLU A 242 -14.49 -23.22 0.14
N LEU A 243 -15.54 -23.98 -0.24
CA LEU A 243 -16.11 -25.07 0.54
C LEU A 243 -16.20 -26.33 -0.33
N GLY A 244 -15.18 -27.18 -0.24
CA GLY A 244 -15.03 -28.34 -1.12
C GLY A 244 -14.94 -27.89 -2.59
N PRO A 245 -15.84 -28.41 -3.48
CA PRO A 245 -15.82 -28.04 -4.89
C PRO A 245 -16.55 -26.72 -5.21
N TYR A 246 -17.10 -26.07 -4.19
CA TYR A 246 -17.94 -24.88 -4.38
C TYR A 246 -17.32 -23.63 -3.77
N ARG A 247 -17.54 -22.52 -4.43
CA ARG A 247 -17.19 -21.18 -3.96
C ARG A 247 -18.48 -20.46 -3.52
N VAL A 248 -18.45 -19.84 -2.33
CA VAL A 248 -19.58 -19.12 -1.74
C VAL A 248 -19.22 -17.65 -1.51
N ASP A 249 -20.18 -16.72 -1.64
CA ASP A 249 -19.87 -15.29 -1.61
C ASP A 249 -19.49 -14.81 -0.22
N PHE A 250 -20.27 -15.15 0.80
CA PHE A 250 -20.04 -14.73 2.19
C PHE A 250 -20.20 -15.91 3.12
N LEU A 251 -19.15 -16.26 3.89
CA LEU A 251 -19.14 -17.37 4.80
C LEU A 251 -18.84 -16.92 6.23
N TRP A 252 -19.77 -17.15 7.12
CA TRP A 252 -19.58 -17.11 8.58
C TRP A 252 -19.38 -18.54 9.08
N ARG A 253 -18.12 -18.98 9.14
CA ARG A 253 -17.77 -20.38 9.44
C ARG A 253 -18.18 -20.80 10.83
N GLU A 254 -17.92 -19.99 11.85
CA GLU A 254 -18.29 -20.26 13.23
C GLU A 254 -19.79 -20.32 13.45
N GLN A 255 -20.53 -19.45 12.75
CA GLN A 255 -21.99 -19.39 12.80
C GLN A 255 -22.66 -20.39 11.85
N GLN A 256 -21.90 -21.07 11.00
CA GLN A 256 -22.37 -21.99 9.97
C GLN A 256 -23.43 -21.35 9.06
N VAL A 257 -23.22 -20.10 8.68
CA VAL A 257 -24.10 -19.33 7.80
C VAL A 257 -23.38 -18.95 6.52
N ILE A 258 -24.06 -19.11 5.41
CA ILE A 258 -23.63 -18.64 4.08
C ILE A 258 -24.67 -17.62 3.59
N ALA A 259 -24.19 -16.52 3.02
CA ALA A 259 -25.03 -15.62 2.23
C ALA A 259 -24.49 -15.55 0.79
N GLU A 260 -25.40 -15.64 -0.16
CA GLU A 260 -25.15 -15.54 -1.59
C GLU A 260 -25.94 -14.41 -2.20
N CYS A 261 -25.35 -13.73 -3.17
CA CYS A 261 -25.93 -12.63 -3.90
C CYS A 261 -26.41 -13.12 -5.27
N ASP A 262 -27.73 -13.33 -5.45
CA ASP A 262 -28.28 -13.74 -6.72
C ASP A 262 -28.44 -12.53 -7.66
N GLY A 263 -27.59 -12.44 -8.68
CA GLY A 263 -27.69 -11.47 -9.77
C GLY A 263 -28.91 -11.73 -10.67
N PHE A 264 -29.23 -10.77 -11.51
CA PHE A 264 -30.44 -10.74 -12.37
C PHE A 264 -30.49 -11.81 -13.51
N ALA A 265 -29.58 -12.79 -13.53
CA ALA A 265 -29.46 -13.79 -14.59
C ALA A 265 -30.52 -14.90 -14.53
N PHE A 266 -31.77 -14.53 -14.32
CA PHE A 266 -32.91 -15.49 -14.29
C PHE A 266 -33.54 -15.78 -15.67
N HIS A 267 -32.96 -15.43 -16.78
CA HIS A 267 -33.46 -15.77 -18.10
C HIS A 267 -32.68 -16.96 -18.68
N GLY A 268 -33.18 -18.18 -18.40
CA GLY A 268 -32.75 -19.42 -19.04
C GLY A 268 -32.07 -20.44 -18.12
N SER A 269 -32.70 -20.78 -16.99
CA SER A 269 -32.26 -21.94 -16.20
C SER A 269 -32.51 -23.22 -17.00
N THR A 270 -31.48 -23.82 -17.54
CA THR A 270 -31.52 -25.16 -18.11
C THR A 270 -31.77 -26.17 -16.96
N ARG A 271 -32.37 -27.33 -17.28
CA ARG A 271 -32.56 -28.43 -16.33
C ARG A 271 -31.24 -28.82 -15.64
N GLU A 272 -30.12 -28.76 -16.36
CA GLU A 272 -28.80 -29.06 -15.88
C GLU A 272 -28.33 -28.06 -14.82
N LYS A 273 -28.56 -26.75 -15.00
CA LYS A 273 -28.24 -25.72 -14.03
C LYS A 273 -29.05 -25.90 -12.74
N PHE A 274 -30.34 -26.20 -12.87
CA PHE A 274 -31.23 -26.49 -11.72
C PHE A 274 -30.75 -27.71 -10.92
N GLU A 275 -30.33 -28.78 -11.59
CA GLU A 275 -29.77 -29.97 -10.92
C GLU A 275 -28.40 -29.71 -10.26
N SER A 276 -27.58 -28.87 -10.88
CA SER A 276 -26.30 -28.42 -10.31
C SER A 276 -26.50 -27.62 -9.04
N ASP A 277 -27.43 -26.65 -9.06
CA ASP A 277 -27.75 -25.80 -7.90
C ASP A 277 -28.28 -26.63 -6.73
N ARG A 278 -29.15 -27.63 -7.00
CA ARG A 278 -29.60 -28.56 -5.97
C ARG A 278 -28.49 -29.42 -5.36
N ARG A 279 -27.55 -29.91 -6.19
CA ARG A 279 -26.40 -30.67 -5.67
C ARG A 279 -25.54 -29.80 -4.77
N ARG A 280 -25.31 -28.55 -5.18
CA ARG A 280 -24.59 -27.55 -4.39
C ARG A 280 -25.28 -27.30 -3.04
N ASP A 281 -26.58 -27.04 -3.05
CA ASP A 281 -27.36 -26.79 -1.84
C ASP A 281 -27.33 -27.97 -0.88
N ASN A 282 -27.55 -29.18 -1.39
CA ASN A 282 -27.49 -30.41 -0.59
C ASN A 282 -26.08 -30.62 0.03
N TYR A 283 -25.04 -30.33 -0.72
CA TYR A 283 -23.67 -30.41 -0.23
C TYR A 283 -23.43 -29.42 0.91
N LEU A 284 -23.76 -28.14 0.73
CA LEU A 284 -23.56 -27.11 1.75
C LEU A 284 -24.39 -27.41 3.01
N GLN A 285 -25.61 -27.90 2.85
CA GLN A 285 -26.48 -28.34 3.96
C GLN A 285 -25.90 -29.56 4.67
N SER A 286 -25.32 -30.53 3.95
CA SER A 286 -24.70 -31.70 4.56
C SER A 286 -23.50 -31.35 5.43
N LEU A 287 -22.83 -30.23 5.15
CA LEU A 287 -21.77 -29.66 5.98
C LEU A 287 -22.31 -28.86 7.17
N GLY A 288 -23.63 -28.78 7.35
CA GLY A 288 -24.28 -28.08 8.45
C GLY A 288 -24.49 -26.58 8.22
N PHE A 289 -24.24 -26.07 7.02
CA PHE A 289 -24.43 -24.64 6.73
C PHE A 289 -25.89 -24.31 6.41
N THR A 290 -26.33 -23.14 6.85
CA THR A 290 -27.58 -22.52 6.44
C THR A 290 -27.26 -21.52 5.31
N VAL A 291 -27.85 -21.71 4.15
CA VAL A 291 -27.62 -20.84 2.98
C VAL A 291 -28.76 -19.84 2.85
N TRP A 292 -28.43 -18.57 2.77
CA TRP A 292 -29.32 -17.46 2.50
C TRP A 292 -28.98 -16.88 1.12
N ARG A 293 -30.00 -16.72 0.27
CA ARG A 293 -29.85 -16.07 -1.03
C ARG A 293 -30.60 -14.77 -1.05
N PHE A 294 -29.91 -13.70 -1.45
CA PHE A 294 -30.46 -12.36 -1.51
C PHE A 294 -30.43 -11.86 -2.95
N SER A 295 -31.61 -11.50 -3.43
CA SER A 295 -31.74 -10.91 -4.76
C SER A 295 -31.18 -9.50 -4.81
N PHE A 296 -30.87 -9.01 -6.03
CA PHE A 296 -30.44 -7.62 -6.27
C PHE A 296 -31.40 -6.62 -5.60
N ARG A 297 -32.73 -6.81 -5.78
CA ARG A 297 -33.73 -5.93 -5.19
C ARG A 297 -33.65 -5.86 -3.67
N GLN A 298 -33.48 -6.98 -3.01
CA GLN A 298 -33.38 -7.05 -1.55
C GLN A 298 -32.11 -6.33 -1.04
N VAL A 299 -30.96 -6.59 -1.66
CA VAL A 299 -29.70 -5.96 -1.24
C VAL A 299 -29.73 -4.44 -1.41
N ILE A 300 -30.40 -3.93 -2.46
CA ILE A 300 -30.47 -2.50 -2.74
C ILE A 300 -31.56 -1.79 -1.91
N HIS A 301 -32.74 -2.40 -1.76
CA HIS A 301 -33.89 -1.70 -1.19
C HIS A 301 -34.28 -2.13 0.23
N GLU A 302 -33.74 -3.28 0.70
CA GLU A 302 -34.14 -3.87 1.98
C GLU A 302 -32.91 -4.24 2.85
N PRO A 303 -31.82 -3.42 2.90
CA PRO A 303 -30.58 -3.78 3.58
C PRO A 303 -30.76 -4.06 5.08
N ASP A 304 -31.64 -3.32 5.76
CA ASP A 304 -31.90 -3.50 7.19
C ASP A 304 -32.59 -4.84 7.47
N ILE A 305 -33.47 -5.30 6.56
CA ILE A 305 -34.14 -6.60 6.67
C ILE A 305 -33.12 -7.72 6.54
N ILE A 306 -32.21 -7.64 5.58
CA ILE A 306 -31.12 -8.61 5.41
C ILE A 306 -30.24 -8.66 6.67
N ALA A 307 -29.86 -7.50 7.18
CA ALA A 307 -29.05 -7.43 8.41
C ALA A 307 -29.77 -8.09 9.61
N GLN A 308 -31.06 -7.89 9.76
CA GLN A 308 -31.87 -8.54 10.80
C GLN A 308 -31.96 -10.05 10.61
N GLN A 309 -32.17 -10.52 9.39
CA GLN A 309 -32.24 -11.94 9.05
C GLN A 309 -30.92 -12.65 9.35
N LEU A 310 -29.78 -12.06 8.96
CA LEU A 310 -28.46 -12.62 9.25
C LEU A 310 -28.16 -12.65 10.75
N ARG A 311 -28.47 -11.56 11.48
CA ARG A 311 -28.35 -11.56 12.96
C ARG A 311 -29.21 -12.61 13.62
N ALA A 312 -30.41 -12.87 13.11
CA ALA A 312 -31.29 -13.92 13.60
C ALA A 312 -30.72 -15.32 13.31
N ALA A 313 -30.14 -15.52 12.13
CA ALA A 313 -29.48 -16.75 11.74
C ALA A 313 -28.29 -17.07 12.66
N PHE A 314 -27.46 -16.08 12.97
CA PHE A 314 -26.31 -16.24 13.88
C PHE A 314 -26.72 -16.67 15.27
N ARG A 315 -27.81 -16.10 15.82
CA ARG A 315 -28.32 -16.46 17.16
C ARG A 315 -28.83 -17.88 17.25
N ARG A 316 -29.44 -18.44 16.18
CA ARG A 316 -30.00 -19.80 16.17
C ARG A 316 -28.92 -20.88 16.25
N LYS A 317 -27.68 -20.58 15.92
CA LYS A 317 -26.57 -21.54 15.90
C LYS A 317 -25.66 -21.41 17.13
N SER A 318 -25.87 -20.39 17.97
CA SER A 318 -25.13 -20.19 19.23
C SER A 318 -25.83 -20.84 20.45
N CYS A 319 -26.93 -21.49 20.24
CA CYS A 319 -27.65 -22.36 21.21
C CYS A 319 -27.47 -23.81 20.81
#